data_eb462d15d10cfa8cc6de794a1da44522
#
_entry.id   eb462d15d10cfa8cc6de794a1da44522
#
_cell.length_a   1.000
_cell.length_b   1.000
_cell.length_c   1.000
_cell.angle_alpha   90.00
_cell.angle_beta   90.00
_cell.angle_gamma   90.00
#
_symmetry.space_group_name_H-M   'P 1'
#
loop_
_entity.id
_entity.type
_entity.pdbx_description
1 polymer ?
#
loop_
_entity_poly.entity_id
_entity_poly.type
_entity_poly.pdbx_seq_one_letter_code
_entity_poly.pdbx_strand_id
1 'polypeptide(L)'
;GTRMGGAKSQRSARAWQRMLSGRRLDLLDPSPLDIELDDIAHGLARVMRWNGQTKGAQGFSVAQHSLLVERLCVHWRPGWPDAYRLAALLHDAPEYVIGDLISPFKAAIGADYKQLEARLLAAIYMRFSVPVQLPAQIESTIKRADIAAAYLEAIQLAGFDEDEARKIFVKPRDLPRLVLRGLPPDDAAARLRDQVNKYLRRLAKARA
;
A
#
# COMPACT_ATOMS: atom_id res chain seq x y z
N GLY A 1 -14.31 -27.46 -53.08
CA GLY A 1 -13.92 -27.88 -51.77
C GLY A 1 -13.47 -26.70 -50.92
N THR A 2 -14.39 -26.10 -50.17
CA THR A 2 -14.12 -24.93 -49.30
C THR A 2 -13.58 -25.42 -47.98
N ARG A 3 -12.31 -25.20 -47.69
CA ARG A 3 -11.76 -25.44 -46.36
C ARG A 3 -12.23 -24.33 -45.40
N MET A 4 -13.09 -24.69 -44.47
CA MET A 4 -13.38 -23.86 -43.33
C MET A 4 -12.13 -23.81 -42.42
N GLY A 5 -11.53 -22.62 -42.30
CA GLY A 5 -10.46 -22.36 -41.35
C GLY A 5 -11.02 -22.36 -39.94
N GLY A 6 -10.62 -23.33 -39.14
CA GLY A 6 -10.94 -23.36 -37.73
C GLY A 6 -10.37 -22.16 -37.01
N ALA A 7 -11.22 -21.32 -36.46
CA ALA A 7 -10.83 -20.26 -35.55
C ALA A 7 -10.13 -20.90 -34.33
N LYS A 8 -8.82 -20.71 -34.23
CA LYS A 8 -8.08 -21.01 -33.02
C LYS A 8 -8.67 -20.13 -31.90
N SER A 9 -9.40 -20.73 -30.97
CA SER A 9 -9.78 -20.10 -29.73
C SER A 9 -8.52 -19.51 -29.08
N GLN A 10 -8.39 -18.18 -29.14
CA GLN A 10 -7.39 -17.49 -28.33
C GLN A 10 -7.75 -17.77 -26.88
N ARG A 11 -6.96 -18.62 -26.21
CA ARG A 11 -7.02 -18.76 -24.78
C ARG A 11 -6.81 -17.36 -24.20
N SER A 12 -7.84 -16.79 -23.54
CA SER A 12 -7.72 -15.54 -22.84
C SER A 12 -6.54 -15.63 -21.87
N ALA A 13 -5.68 -14.61 -21.87
CA ALA A 13 -4.53 -14.56 -20.98
C ALA A 13 -5.04 -14.66 -19.52
N ARG A 14 -4.31 -15.39 -18.68
CA ARG A 14 -4.63 -15.52 -17.26
C ARG A 14 -4.60 -14.13 -16.59
N ALA A 15 -5.72 -13.69 -16.01
CA ALA A 15 -5.87 -12.42 -15.33
C ALA A 15 -6.08 -12.57 -13.82
N TRP A 16 -5.57 -13.64 -13.22
CA TRP A 16 -5.66 -13.90 -11.78
C TRP A 16 -4.30 -14.31 -11.20
N GLN A 17 -4.11 -14.02 -9.92
CA GLN A 17 -2.92 -14.42 -9.16
C GLN A 17 -3.31 -15.33 -8.01
N ARG A 18 -2.55 -16.43 -7.85
CA ARG A 18 -2.64 -17.28 -6.67
C ARG A 18 -1.93 -16.62 -5.51
N MET A 19 -2.61 -16.47 -4.39
CA MET A 19 -2.02 -16.01 -3.13
C MET A 19 -1.51 -17.18 -2.29
N LEU A 20 -0.63 -16.88 -1.34
CA LEU A 20 -0.06 -17.89 -0.46
C LEU A 20 -1.13 -18.58 0.41
N SER A 21 -2.20 -17.88 0.76
CA SER A 21 -3.38 -18.43 1.45
C SER A 21 -4.15 -19.46 0.63
N GLY A 22 -3.90 -19.54 -0.67
CA GLY A 22 -4.65 -20.36 -1.62
C GLY A 22 -5.76 -19.60 -2.37
N ARG A 23 -6.05 -18.35 -2.00
CA ARG A 23 -7.02 -17.53 -2.73
C ARG A 23 -6.55 -17.26 -4.15
N ARG A 24 -7.50 -17.16 -5.06
CA ARG A 24 -7.29 -16.68 -6.43
C ARG A 24 -7.85 -15.28 -6.54
N LEU A 25 -6.98 -14.31 -6.69
CA LEU A 25 -7.40 -12.92 -6.89
C LEU A 25 -7.53 -12.63 -8.37
N ASP A 26 -8.75 -12.30 -8.82
CA ASP A 26 -8.97 -11.76 -10.16
C ASP A 26 -8.46 -10.32 -10.19
N LEU A 27 -7.52 -10.03 -11.07
CA LEU A 27 -6.88 -8.70 -11.16
C LEU A 27 -7.73 -7.68 -11.91
N LEU A 28 -8.65 -8.14 -12.75
CA LEU A 28 -9.55 -7.27 -13.52
C LEU A 28 -10.84 -6.94 -12.77
N ASP A 29 -11.27 -7.86 -11.91
CA ASP A 29 -12.48 -7.71 -11.08
C ASP A 29 -12.24 -8.31 -9.68
N PRO A 30 -11.44 -7.65 -8.85
CA PRO A 30 -11.08 -8.18 -7.54
C PRO A 30 -12.29 -8.23 -6.60
N SER A 31 -12.55 -9.41 -6.04
CA SER A 31 -13.58 -9.61 -5.03
C SER A 31 -13.02 -9.39 -3.62
N PRO A 32 -13.75 -8.67 -2.74
CA PRO A 32 -13.38 -8.56 -1.33
C PRO A 32 -13.23 -9.93 -0.63
N LEU A 33 -13.97 -10.95 -1.09
CA LEU A 33 -13.90 -12.31 -0.53
C LEU A 33 -12.58 -13.02 -0.80
N ASP A 34 -11.83 -12.58 -1.80
CA ASP A 34 -10.53 -13.15 -2.17
C ASP A 34 -9.35 -12.40 -1.55
N ILE A 35 -9.63 -11.45 -0.68
CA ILE A 35 -8.63 -10.62 -0.02
C ILE A 35 -8.43 -11.07 1.42
N GLU A 36 -7.20 -11.49 1.74
CA GLU A 36 -6.79 -11.94 3.06
C GLU A 36 -5.70 -11.02 3.62
N LEU A 37 -5.83 -10.66 4.90
CA LEU A 37 -4.84 -9.79 5.56
C LEU A 37 -3.44 -10.41 5.56
N ASP A 38 -3.35 -11.72 5.77
CA ASP A 38 -2.05 -12.41 5.78
C ASP A 38 -1.34 -12.32 4.44
N ASP A 39 -2.06 -12.39 3.33
CA ASP A 39 -1.49 -12.21 1.99
C ASP A 39 -0.98 -10.78 1.77
N ILE A 40 -1.76 -9.79 2.21
CA ILE A 40 -1.37 -8.37 2.13
C ILE A 40 -0.11 -8.13 2.96
N ALA A 41 -0.09 -8.54 4.21
CA ALA A 41 1.04 -8.32 5.10
C ALA A 41 2.30 -9.02 4.61
N HIS A 42 2.18 -10.27 4.17
CA HIS A 42 3.27 -11.04 3.59
C HIS A 42 3.84 -10.36 2.33
N GLY A 43 2.97 -9.95 1.43
CA GLY A 43 3.36 -9.30 0.17
C GLY A 43 4.00 -7.93 0.40
N LEU A 44 3.36 -7.05 1.16
CA LEU A 44 3.88 -5.71 1.43
C LEU A 44 5.22 -5.71 2.18
N ALA A 45 5.46 -6.71 3.02
CA ALA A 45 6.74 -6.86 3.71
C ALA A 45 7.89 -7.26 2.78
N ARG A 46 7.60 -7.72 1.57
CA ARG A 46 8.56 -8.17 0.57
C ARG A 46 8.63 -7.27 -0.67
N VAL A 47 7.85 -6.21 -0.68
CA VAL A 47 7.96 -5.13 -1.67
C VAL A 47 8.79 -4.01 -1.07
N MET A 48 9.95 -3.76 -1.66
CA MET A 48 10.91 -2.78 -1.13
C MET A 48 10.64 -1.40 -1.70
N ARG A 49 10.68 -0.40 -0.82
CA ARG A 49 10.72 1.01 -1.20
C ARG A 49 12.06 1.32 -1.89
N TRP A 50 12.08 2.32 -2.76
CA TRP A 50 13.32 2.80 -3.42
C TRP A 50 14.02 1.71 -4.26
N ASN A 51 13.29 0.73 -4.74
CA ASN A 51 13.84 -0.45 -5.44
C ASN A 51 14.95 -1.14 -4.63
N GLY A 52 14.86 -1.12 -3.31
CA GLY A 52 15.85 -1.69 -2.41
C GLY A 52 17.14 -0.86 -2.25
N GLN A 53 17.22 0.32 -2.88
CA GLN A 53 18.38 1.21 -2.81
C GLN A 53 18.39 2.01 -1.51
N THR A 54 18.47 1.33 -0.40
CA THR A 54 18.49 1.88 0.96
C THR A 54 19.64 1.31 1.78
N LYS A 55 20.08 2.09 2.76
CA LYS A 55 21.14 1.70 3.69
C LYS A 55 20.70 0.58 4.62
N GLY A 56 21.64 -0.22 5.08
CA GLY A 56 21.42 -1.27 6.07
C GLY A 56 21.26 -2.66 5.44
N ALA A 57 21.24 -3.68 6.30
CA ALA A 57 21.18 -5.08 5.87
C ALA A 57 19.80 -5.48 5.32
N GLN A 58 18.75 -4.81 5.76
CA GLN A 58 17.36 -5.07 5.35
C GLN A 58 16.82 -3.87 4.58
N GLY A 59 16.11 -4.14 3.48
CA GLY A 59 15.36 -3.11 2.75
C GLY A 59 14.22 -2.54 3.60
N PHE A 60 13.77 -1.33 3.27
CA PHE A 60 12.60 -0.71 3.88
C PHE A 60 11.36 -1.05 3.04
N SER A 61 10.47 -1.84 3.62
CA SER A 61 9.33 -2.39 2.89
C SER A 61 8.15 -1.43 2.81
N VAL A 62 7.23 -1.69 1.87
CA VAL A 62 5.94 -1.00 1.81
C VAL A 62 5.12 -1.23 3.08
N ALA A 63 5.24 -2.39 3.73
CA ALA A 63 4.63 -2.62 5.04
C ALA A 63 5.11 -1.61 6.08
N GLN A 64 6.41 -1.35 6.16
CA GLN A 64 6.98 -0.36 7.07
C GLN A 64 6.60 1.06 6.69
N HIS A 65 6.60 1.38 5.39
CA HIS A 65 6.13 2.66 4.88
C HIS A 65 4.67 2.93 5.28
N SER A 66 3.80 1.95 5.13
CA SER A 66 2.39 2.07 5.50
C SER A 66 2.19 2.30 7.00
N LEU A 67 2.97 1.64 7.84
CA LEU A 67 3.01 1.91 9.28
C LEU A 67 3.48 3.33 9.59
N LEU A 68 4.46 3.83 8.86
CA LEU A 68 4.97 5.20 9.00
C LEU A 68 3.91 6.23 8.61
N VAL A 69 3.23 6.03 7.48
CA VAL A 69 2.15 6.91 7.02
C VAL A 69 1.02 6.99 8.05
N GLU A 70 0.58 5.85 8.56
CA GLU A 70 -0.45 5.82 9.61
C GLU A 70 0.02 6.58 10.87
N ARG A 71 1.24 6.37 11.30
CA ARG A 71 1.81 7.05 12.48
C ARG A 71 1.85 8.56 12.31
N LEU A 72 2.20 9.07 11.13
CA LEU A 72 2.17 10.50 10.81
C LEU A 72 0.75 11.05 10.83
N CYS A 73 -0.21 10.35 10.26
CA CYS A 73 -1.61 10.73 10.29
C CYS A 73 -2.14 10.84 11.74
N VAL A 74 -1.84 9.86 12.57
CA VAL A 74 -2.25 9.86 13.99
C VAL A 74 -1.57 10.97 14.77
N HIS A 75 -0.32 11.28 14.48
CA HIS A 75 0.40 12.38 15.10
C HIS A 75 -0.26 13.73 14.79
N TRP A 76 -0.63 13.97 13.53
CA TRP A 76 -1.28 15.22 13.13
C TRP A 76 -2.78 15.27 13.46
N ARG A 77 -3.43 14.13 13.53
CA ARG A 77 -4.87 13.99 13.77
C ARG A 77 -5.16 12.90 14.81
N PRO A 78 -4.79 13.13 16.08
CA PRO A 78 -4.95 12.10 17.13
C PRO A 78 -6.41 11.74 17.40
N GLY A 79 -7.37 12.59 17.01
CA GLY A 79 -8.80 12.35 17.15
C GLY A 79 -9.45 11.58 15.98
N TRP A 80 -8.69 11.13 15.00
CA TRP A 80 -9.27 10.38 13.88
C TRP A 80 -9.99 9.11 14.34
N PRO A 81 -11.17 8.84 13.79
CA PRO A 81 -11.80 7.53 13.93
C PRO A 81 -10.90 6.40 13.43
N ASP A 82 -11.04 5.22 14.03
CA ASP A 82 -10.22 4.05 13.67
C ASP A 82 -10.36 3.65 12.19
N ALA A 83 -11.54 3.88 11.57
CA ALA A 83 -11.72 3.63 10.13
C ALA A 83 -10.77 4.45 9.25
N TYR A 84 -10.49 5.69 9.62
CA TYR A 84 -9.55 6.54 8.86
C TYR A 84 -8.09 6.21 9.15
N ARG A 85 -7.77 5.79 10.37
CA ARG A 85 -6.45 5.25 10.71
C ARG A 85 -6.17 3.99 9.91
N LEU A 86 -7.16 3.12 9.80
CA LEU A 86 -7.08 1.91 8.99
C LEU A 86 -6.95 2.23 7.49
N ALA A 87 -7.65 3.25 7.00
CA ALA A 87 -7.49 3.73 5.62
C ALA A 87 -6.06 4.19 5.33
N ALA A 88 -5.44 4.94 6.24
CA ALA A 88 -4.04 5.35 6.12
C ALA A 88 -3.10 4.14 6.08
N LEU A 89 -3.33 3.16 6.93
CA LEU A 89 -2.53 1.95 7.02
C LEU A 89 -2.64 1.07 5.76
N LEU A 90 -3.77 1.10 5.07
CA LEU A 90 -4.06 0.30 3.88
C LEU A 90 -3.97 1.08 2.56
N HIS A 91 -3.54 2.36 2.58
CA HIS A 91 -3.59 3.20 1.39
C HIS A 91 -2.76 2.67 0.21
N ASP A 92 -1.66 2.00 0.48
CA ASP A 92 -0.77 1.36 -0.51
C ASP A 92 -0.95 -0.17 -0.56
N ALA A 93 -1.97 -0.73 0.09
CA ALA A 93 -2.18 -2.17 0.10
C ALA A 93 -2.24 -2.82 -1.29
N PRO A 94 -2.76 -2.17 -2.37
CA PRO A 94 -2.70 -2.73 -3.72
C PRO A 94 -1.30 -3.14 -4.17
N GLU A 95 -0.26 -2.57 -3.60
CA GLU A 95 1.13 -2.89 -3.96
C GLU A 95 1.54 -4.33 -3.61
N TYR A 96 0.77 -5.05 -2.78
CA TYR A 96 1.04 -6.48 -2.55
C TYR A 96 0.85 -7.32 -3.83
N VAL A 97 0.15 -6.78 -4.81
CA VAL A 97 -0.07 -7.38 -6.13
C VAL A 97 0.76 -6.65 -7.21
N ILE A 98 0.71 -5.32 -7.19
CA ILE A 98 1.24 -4.47 -8.25
C ILE A 98 2.75 -4.21 -8.06
N GLY A 99 3.23 -4.22 -6.81
CA GLY A 99 4.57 -3.77 -6.47
C GLY A 99 4.65 -2.25 -6.28
N ASP A 100 5.80 -1.77 -5.81
CA ASP A 100 6.06 -0.35 -5.60
C ASP A 100 6.71 0.24 -6.87
N LEU A 101 5.91 0.87 -7.70
CA LEU A 101 6.36 1.53 -8.91
C LEU A 101 6.84 2.95 -8.59
N ILE A 102 8.04 3.30 -9.00
CA ILE A 102 8.57 4.67 -8.86
C ILE A 102 7.76 5.66 -9.69
N SER A 103 7.66 6.91 -9.22
CA SER A 103 6.85 7.95 -9.85
C SER A 103 7.12 8.16 -11.35
N PRO A 104 8.38 8.18 -11.82
CA PRO A 104 8.64 8.30 -13.25
C PRO A 104 8.07 7.14 -14.08
N PHE A 105 8.08 5.93 -13.54
CA PHE A 105 7.53 4.76 -14.21
C PHE A 105 6.00 4.78 -14.24
N LYS A 106 5.36 5.20 -13.14
CA LYS A 106 3.90 5.42 -13.09
C LYS A 106 3.44 6.42 -14.15
N ALA A 107 4.16 7.51 -14.32
CA ALA A 107 3.85 8.53 -15.33
C ALA A 107 3.95 7.96 -16.76
N ALA A 108 4.88 7.05 -17.01
CA ALA A 108 5.09 6.43 -18.31
C ALA A 108 4.03 5.38 -18.70
N ILE A 109 3.47 4.65 -17.71
CA ILE A 109 2.50 3.57 -17.94
C ILE A 109 1.10 4.10 -18.27
N GLY A 110 0.70 5.26 -17.75
CA GLY A 110 -0.56 5.92 -18.05
C GLY A 110 -1.76 5.53 -17.19
N ALA A 111 -2.98 5.82 -17.71
CA ALA A 111 -4.22 5.81 -16.93
C ALA A 111 -4.75 4.42 -16.55
N ASP A 112 -4.50 3.39 -17.36
CA ASP A 112 -5.04 2.04 -17.13
C ASP A 112 -4.52 1.42 -15.83
N TYR A 113 -3.27 1.70 -15.49
CA TYR A 113 -2.67 1.32 -14.22
C TYR A 113 -3.43 1.89 -13.01
N LYS A 114 -3.77 3.18 -13.07
CA LYS A 114 -4.50 3.86 -11.98
C LYS A 114 -5.90 3.27 -11.76
N GLN A 115 -6.57 2.84 -12.82
CA GLN A 115 -7.88 2.20 -12.73
C GLN A 115 -7.79 0.84 -12.05
N LEU A 116 -6.81 0.02 -12.39
CA LEU A 116 -6.59 -1.27 -11.74
C LEU A 116 -6.27 -1.10 -10.26
N GLU A 117 -5.38 -0.18 -9.93
CA GLU A 117 -5.03 0.16 -8.55
C GLU A 117 -6.25 0.62 -7.75
N ALA A 118 -7.08 1.51 -8.31
CA ALA A 118 -8.27 2.03 -7.66
C ALA A 118 -9.31 0.93 -7.40
N ARG A 119 -9.53 0.01 -8.33
CA ARG A 119 -10.45 -1.12 -8.14
C ARG A 119 -9.98 -2.06 -7.04
N LEU A 120 -8.68 -2.36 -7.03
CA LEU A 120 -8.11 -3.22 -6.00
C LEU A 120 -8.17 -2.56 -4.62
N LEU A 121 -7.86 -1.28 -4.53
CA LEU A 121 -7.99 -0.52 -3.27
C LEU A 121 -9.43 -0.49 -2.78
N ALA A 122 -10.41 -0.28 -3.67
CA ALA A 122 -11.82 -0.32 -3.32
C ALA A 122 -12.23 -1.68 -2.74
N ALA A 123 -11.80 -2.77 -3.36
CA ALA A 123 -12.07 -4.13 -2.87
C ALA A 123 -11.42 -4.39 -1.49
N ILE A 124 -10.19 -3.91 -1.28
CA ILE A 124 -9.49 -4.01 0.00
C ILE A 124 -10.23 -3.21 1.08
N TYR A 125 -10.62 -1.97 0.81
CA TYR A 125 -11.38 -1.15 1.75
C TYR A 125 -12.72 -1.80 2.11
N MET A 126 -13.44 -2.33 1.13
CA MET A 126 -14.68 -3.07 1.38
C MET A 126 -14.45 -4.28 2.29
N ARG A 127 -13.40 -5.04 2.05
CA ARG A 127 -13.05 -6.22 2.85
C ARG A 127 -12.85 -5.90 4.33
N PHE A 128 -12.26 -4.75 4.62
CA PHE A 128 -11.94 -4.33 5.98
C PHE A 128 -12.89 -3.26 6.55
N SER A 129 -14.02 -3.04 5.91
CA SER A 129 -15.06 -2.09 6.36
C SER A 129 -14.55 -0.63 6.45
N VAL A 130 -13.62 -0.28 5.57
CA VAL A 130 -13.18 1.10 5.37
C VAL A 130 -14.07 1.74 4.29
N PRO A 131 -14.52 2.98 4.45
CA PRO A 131 -15.28 3.67 3.41
C PRO A 131 -14.48 3.72 2.10
N VAL A 132 -15.10 3.29 0.99
CA VAL A 132 -14.45 3.28 -0.33
C VAL A 132 -14.14 4.69 -0.81
N GLN A 133 -15.05 5.63 -0.52
CA GLN A 133 -14.85 7.05 -0.74
C GLN A 133 -14.56 7.73 0.59
N LEU A 134 -13.34 8.24 0.73
CA LEU A 134 -12.94 8.99 1.90
C LEU A 134 -13.32 10.47 1.74
N PRO A 135 -13.65 11.18 2.84
CA PRO A 135 -13.75 12.63 2.80
C PRO A 135 -12.47 13.26 2.26
N ALA A 136 -12.60 14.34 1.49
CA ALA A 136 -11.46 15.00 0.84
C ALA A 136 -10.33 15.38 1.81
N GLN A 137 -10.66 15.82 3.02
CA GLN A 137 -9.68 16.17 4.05
C GLN A 137 -8.88 14.95 4.55
N ILE A 138 -9.53 13.79 4.65
CA ILE A 138 -8.89 12.55 5.07
C ILE A 138 -7.91 12.09 3.98
N GLU A 139 -8.36 12.04 2.75
CA GLU A 139 -7.54 11.67 1.61
C GLU A 139 -6.33 12.60 1.44
N SER A 140 -6.53 13.90 1.57
CA SER A 140 -5.48 14.92 1.52
C SER A 140 -4.46 14.74 2.64
N THR A 141 -4.89 14.41 3.86
CA THR A 141 -3.98 14.17 4.99
C THR A 141 -3.14 12.90 4.77
N ILE A 142 -3.76 11.84 4.28
CA ILE A 142 -3.03 10.59 3.93
C ILE A 142 -1.97 10.87 2.87
N LYS A 143 -2.32 11.64 1.84
CA LYS A 143 -1.35 12.02 0.79
C LYS A 143 -0.19 12.85 1.33
N ARG A 144 -0.46 13.79 2.21
CA ARG A 144 0.59 14.55 2.90
C ARG A 144 1.49 13.66 3.73
N ALA A 145 0.92 12.69 4.43
CA ALA A 145 1.67 11.73 5.23
C ALA A 145 2.53 10.81 4.35
N ASP A 146 2.03 10.40 3.21
CA ASP A 146 2.80 9.63 2.22
C ASP A 146 4.03 10.41 1.72
N ILE A 147 3.87 11.66 1.36
CA ILE A 147 4.97 12.54 0.94
C ILE A 147 5.97 12.78 2.09
N ALA A 148 5.47 13.00 3.30
CA ALA A 148 6.30 13.17 4.49
C ALA A 148 7.11 11.92 4.83
N ALA A 149 6.49 10.75 4.70
CA ALA A 149 7.17 9.47 4.85
C ALA A 149 8.29 9.31 3.82
N ALA A 150 8.02 9.60 2.55
CA ALA A 150 9.02 9.58 1.50
C ALA A 150 10.19 10.53 1.78
N TYR A 151 9.93 11.72 2.32
CA TYR A 151 10.97 12.66 2.75
C TYR A 151 11.87 12.05 3.84
N LEU A 152 11.27 11.48 4.89
CA LEU A 152 12.02 10.84 5.98
C LEU A 152 12.83 9.64 5.49
N GLU A 153 12.24 8.81 4.64
CA GLU A 153 12.92 7.68 4.01
C GLU A 153 14.11 8.15 3.16
N ALA A 154 13.92 9.20 2.38
CA ALA A 154 14.95 9.77 1.51
C ALA A 154 16.19 10.20 2.30
N ILE A 155 16.00 10.99 3.34
CA ILE A 155 17.13 11.54 4.13
C ILE A 155 17.76 10.51 5.08
N GLN A 156 16.99 9.57 5.60
CA GLN A 156 17.50 8.59 6.56
C GLN A 156 18.05 7.32 5.91
N LEU A 157 17.48 6.89 4.78
CA LEU A 157 17.76 5.57 4.21
C LEU A 157 18.28 5.62 2.77
N ALA A 158 17.74 6.52 1.93
CA ALA A 158 18.00 6.48 0.48
C ALA A 158 19.17 7.37 0.03
N GLY A 159 19.89 7.98 0.97
CA GLY A 159 21.13 8.72 0.67
C GLY A 159 20.94 10.15 0.19
N PHE A 160 19.73 10.71 0.24
CA PHE A 160 19.48 12.11 -0.06
C PHE A 160 19.98 13.01 1.09
N ASP A 161 20.56 14.16 0.75
CA ASP A 161 20.69 15.23 1.73
C ASP A 161 19.37 15.99 1.89
N GLU A 162 19.25 16.80 2.96
CA GLU A 162 18.00 17.51 3.25
C GLU A 162 17.61 18.51 2.15
N ASP A 163 18.58 19.19 1.54
CA ASP A 163 18.30 20.19 0.50
C ASP A 163 17.77 19.53 -0.78
N GLU A 164 18.34 18.41 -1.16
CA GLU A 164 17.88 17.60 -2.29
C GLU A 164 16.48 17.04 -2.02
N ALA A 165 16.26 16.47 -0.84
CA ALA A 165 14.95 15.92 -0.45
C ALA A 165 13.85 16.99 -0.42
N ARG A 166 14.14 18.20 0.05
CA ARG A 166 13.19 19.33 0.06
C ARG A 166 12.72 19.74 -1.33
N LYS A 167 13.58 19.63 -2.33
CA LYS A 167 13.25 19.99 -3.72
C LYS A 167 12.26 19.00 -4.33
N ILE A 168 12.31 17.74 -3.91
CA ILE A 168 11.49 16.66 -4.48
C ILE A 168 10.23 16.41 -3.64
N PHE A 169 10.36 16.33 -2.32
CA PHE A 169 9.29 15.85 -1.42
C PHE A 169 8.66 16.94 -0.56
N VAL A 170 9.11 18.17 -0.63
CA VAL A 170 8.67 19.27 0.25
C VAL A 170 8.84 18.92 1.74
N LYS A 171 9.69 19.63 2.47
CA LYS A 171 9.91 19.35 3.90
C LYS A 171 8.60 19.47 4.69
N PRO A 172 8.14 18.38 5.33
CA PRO A 172 6.91 18.42 6.12
C PRO A 172 7.11 19.25 7.39
N ARG A 173 6.02 19.84 7.85
CA ARG A 173 5.97 20.54 9.14
C ARG A 173 5.53 19.56 10.23
N ASP A 174 5.95 19.82 11.46
CA ASP A 174 5.51 19.08 12.63
C ASP A 174 5.69 17.55 12.48
N LEU A 175 6.96 17.13 12.40
CA LEU A 175 7.31 15.71 12.35
C LEU A 175 7.66 15.19 13.74
N PRO A 176 7.13 14.00 14.12
CA PRO A 176 7.63 13.32 15.31
C PRO A 176 9.08 12.88 15.08
N ARG A 177 9.83 12.73 16.19
CA ARG A 177 11.16 12.13 16.11
C ARG A 177 11.03 10.65 15.80
N LEU A 178 11.50 10.24 14.63
CA LEU A 178 11.48 8.86 14.18
C LEU A 178 12.84 8.46 13.62
N VAL A 179 13.30 7.29 14.03
CA VAL A 179 14.49 6.64 13.46
C VAL A 179 14.00 5.47 12.60
N LEU A 180 14.28 5.53 11.30
CA LEU A 180 13.88 4.51 10.34
C LEU A 180 15.00 3.51 10.13
N ARG A 181 14.63 2.24 10.08
CA ARG A 181 15.52 1.15 9.68
C ARG A 181 14.71 0.02 9.05
N GLY A 182 15.28 -0.64 8.06
CA GLY A 182 14.68 -1.84 7.50
C GLY A 182 14.57 -2.96 8.54
N LEU A 183 13.50 -3.72 8.46
CA LEU A 183 13.23 -4.89 9.30
C LEU A 183 13.28 -6.17 8.45
N PRO A 184 13.57 -7.33 9.06
CA PRO A 184 13.32 -8.60 8.44
C PRO A 184 11.86 -8.70 7.97
N PRO A 185 11.58 -9.31 6.80
CA PRO A 185 10.23 -9.34 6.24
C PRO A 185 9.16 -9.90 7.17
N ASP A 186 9.45 -10.96 7.92
CA ASP A 186 8.47 -11.54 8.84
C ASP A 186 8.12 -10.59 10.01
N ASP A 187 9.08 -9.80 10.48
CA ASP A 187 8.84 -8.80 11.52
C ASP A 187 8.00 -7.64 10.99
N ALA A 188 8.29 -7.16 9.78
CA ALA A 188 7.50 -6.12 9.13
C ALA A 188 6.07 -6.58 8.88
N ALA A 189 5.88 -7.81 8.39
CA ALA A 189 4.57 -8.41 8.17
C ALA A 189 3.77 -8.52 9.47
N ALA A 190 4.40 -9.00 10.54
CA ALA A 190 3.76 -9.15 11.86
C ALA A 190 3.30 -7.79 12.42
N ARG A 191 4.13 -6.76 12.32
CA ARG A 191 3.78 -5.41 12.78
C ARG A 191 2.60 -4.82 12.02
N LEU A 192 2.58 -4.97 10.69
CA LEU A 192 1.46 -4.50 9.87
C LEU A 192 0.17 -5.24 10.23
N ARG A 193 0.22 -6.56 10.27
CA ARG A 193 -0.91 -7.41 10.63
C ARG A 193 -1.47 -7.08 12.01
N ASP A 194 -0.62 -6.92 13.00
CA ASP A 194 -1.02 -6.60 14.37
C ASP A 194 -1.69 -5.23 14.46
N GLN A 195 -1.18 -4.24 13.76
CA GLN A 195 -1.76 -2.90 13.73
C GLN A 195 -3.12 -2.88 13.02
N VAL A 196 -3.26 -3.57 11.90
CA VAL A 196 -4.55 -3.73 11.21
C VAL A 196 -5.55 -4.44 12.13
N ASN A 197 -5.17 -5.55 12.73
CA ASN A 197 -6.04 -6.32 13.62
C ASN A 197 -6.47 -5.52 14.85
N LYS A 198 -5.61 -4.68 15.39
CA LYS A 198 -5.96 -3.77 16.48
C LYS A 198 -7.14 -2.87 16.10
N TYR A 199 -7.11 -2.25 14.94
CA TYR A 199 -8.21 -1.39 14.48
C TYR A 199 -9.46 -2.20 14.14
N LEU A 200 -9.33 -3.36 13.53
CA LEU A 200 -10.47 -4.24 13.25
C LEU A 200 -11.19 -4.67 14.53
N ARG A 201 -10.46 -5.03 15.57
CA ARG A 201 -11.06 -5.37 16.87
C ARG A 201 -11.79 -4.19 17.50
N ARG A 202 -11.21 -2.98 17.42
CA ARG A 202 -11.85 -1.76 17.95
C ARG A 202 -13.12 -1.40 17.19
N LEU A 203 -13.10 -1.52 15.88
CA LEU A 203 -14.28 -1.30 15.04
C LEU A 203 -15.37 -2.34 15.29
N ALA A 204 -15.02 -3.60 15.50
CA ALA A 204 -15.98 -4.66 15.83
C ALA A 204 -16.67 -4.40 17.19
N LYS A 205 -15.92 -3.95 18.20
CA LYS A 205 -16.49 -3.58 19.51
C LYS A 205 -17.45 -2.38 19.42
N ALA A 206 -17.16 -1.40 18.58
CA ALA A 206 -18.00 -0.22 18.41
C ALA A 206 -19.36 -0.55 17.73
N ARG A 207 -19.46 -1.69 17.06
CA ARG A 207 -20.69 -2.17 16.41
C ARG A 207 -21.53 -3.10 17.28
N ALA A 208 -20.96 -3.62 18.32
CA ALA A 208 -21.64 -4.44 19.31
C ALA A 208 -22.32 -3.55 20.37
#